data_9656a2684af0deb125fd7b4fd23a9b6a
#
_entry.id   9656a2684af0deb125fd7b4fd23a9b6a
#
_cell.length_a   1.000
_cell.length_b   1.000
_cell.length_c   1.000
_cell.angle_alpha   90.00
_cell.angle_beta   90.00
_cell.angle_gamma   90.00
#
_symmetry.space_group_name_H-M   'P 1'
#
loop_
_entity.id
_entity.type
_entity.pdbx_description
1 polymer ?
#
loop_
_entity_poly.entity_id
_entity_poly.type
_entity_poly.pdbx_seq_one_letter_code
_entity_poly.pdbx_strand_id
1 'polypeptide(L)'
;MAGNSGFDFTTEKKNLKYPDFWAVDSLFMKCFPQRIIHGTEPAHDNDILLSESFARKYWKHPQDAIGSLLTQKTPSGFYIPNPIQLRVSGIMADAPENSSFQHEGYYLNNSENGDYHNKENWMYIANTHVHLVLKEGIRFNDFSQHLLSSLHEMEILKNVKFSIIPLFQKHFEFAAEESFSYS
;
A
#
# COMPACT_ATOMS: atom_id res chain seq x y z
N MET A 1 -3.27 -2.29 -3.43
CA MET A 1 -2.29 -1.62 -2.55
C MET A 1 -1.10 -1.20 -3.38
N ALA A 2 -0.64 0.04 -3.28
CA ALA A 2 0.49 0.56 -4.04
C ALA A 2 1.39 1.41 -3.12
N GLY A 3 2.71 1.24 -3.23
CA GLY A 3 3.69 1.96 -2.43
C GLY A 3 3.93 3.37 -2.99
N ASN A 4 4.09 4.33 -2.10
CA ASN A 4 4.47 5.71 -2.43
C ASN A 4 5.86 6.02 -1.87
N SER A 5 6.80 5.12 -2.12
CA SER A 5 8.18 5.28 -1.70
C SER A 5 8.91 6.28 -2.60
N GLY A 6 9.76 7.11 -2.01
CA GLY A 6 10.65 8.02 -2.73
C GLY A 6 10.26 9.49 -2.70
N PHE A 7 9.18 9.86 -2.01
CA PHE A 7 8.82 11.27 -1.83
C PHE A 7 8.87 11.68 -0.36
N ASP A 8 9.38 12.87 -0.11
CA ASP A 8 9.22 13.52 1.19
C ASP A 8 7.80 14.05 1.33
N PHE A 9 7.34 14.14 2.58
CA PHE A 9 6.12 14.87 2.92
C PHE A 9 6.45 16.03 3.87
N THR A 10 5.59 17.02 3.93
CA THR A 10 5.72 18.15 4.84
C THR A 10 4.41 18.44 5.53
N THR A 11 4.50 18.88 6.77
CA THR A 11 3.44 19.61 7.47
C THR A 11 3.84 21.08 7.55
N GLU A 12 3.02 21.94 8.17
CA GLU A 12 3.40 23.34 8.43
C GLU A 12 4.73 23.48 9.19
N LYS A 13 5.11 22.50 10.01
CA LYS A 13 6.23 22.58 10.95
C LYS A 13 7.29 21.50 10.80
N LYS A 14 7.06 20.48 9.96
CA LYS A 14 7.89 19.27 9.92
C LYS A 14 8.13 18.79 8.50
N ASN A 15 9.32 18.24 8.27
CA ASN A 15 9.63 17.50 7.06
C ASN A 15 9.74 16.02 7.41
N LEU A 16 8.96 15.20 6.73
CA LEU A 16 8.95 13.74 6.85
C LEU A 16 9.75 13.19 5.69
N LYS A 17 10.85 12.53 5.99
CA LYS A 17 11.82 12.04 4.99
C LYS A 17 11.46 10.64 4.54
N TYR A 18 11.20 10.47 3.24
CA TYR A 18 10.98 9.20 2.55
C TYR A 18 10.10 8.22 3.34
N PRO A 19 8.91 8.64 3.82
CA PRO A 19 8.07 7.74 4.59
C PRO A 19 7.56 6.60 3.71
N ASP A 20 7.50 5.41 4.29
CA ASP A 20 6.93 4.23 3.65
C ASP A 20 5.39 4.24 3.78
N PHE A 21 4.73 5.08 2.98
CA PHE A 21 3.28 5.19 2.93
C PHE A 21 2.70 4.40 1.75
N TRP A 22 1.64 3.66 2.02
CA TRP A 22 0.99 2.82 1.03
C TRP A 22 -0.46 3.22 0.79
N ALA A 23 -0.80 3.39 -0.48
CA ALA A 23 -2.19 3.54 -0.92
C ALA A 23 -2.92 2.21 -0.81
N VAL A 24 -4.06 2.19 -0.17
CA VAL A 24 -4.91 1.00 -0.01
C VAL A 24 -6.35 1.34 -0.33
N ASP A 25 -7.10 0.37 -0.81
CA ASP A 25 -8.54 0.48 -0.98
C ASP A 25 -9.30 0.17 0.33
N SER A 26 -10.59 0.43 0.34
CA SER A 26 -11.45 0.16 1.50
C SER A 26 -11.58 -1.34 1.83
N LEU A 27 -11.31 -2.23 0.87
CA LEU A 27 -11.33 -3.68 1.09
C LEU A 27 -10.08 -4.14 1.83
N PHE A 28 -8.95 -3.48 1.61
CA PHE A 28 -7.71 -3.80 2.33
C PHE A 28 -7.92 -3.73 3.85
N MET A 29 -8.50 -2.63 4.34
CA MET A 29 -8.73 -2.46 5.79
C MET A 29 -9.67 -3.52 6.38
N LYS A 30 -10.63 -4.02 5.57
CA LYS A 30 -11.52 -5.11 5.98
C LYS A 30 -10.82 -6.46 6.01
N CYS A 31 -9.93 -6.71 5.06
CA CYS A 31 -9.16 -7.98 4.97
C CYS A 31 -8.02 -8.03 5.98
N PHE A 32 -7.41 -6.87 6.26
CA PHE A 32 -6.25 -6.71 7.13
C PHE A 32 -6.52 -5.59 8.16
N PRO A 33 -7.40 -5.84 9.14
CA PRO A 33 -7.77 -4.83 10.13
C PRO A 33 -6.56 -4.39 10.94
N GLN A 34 -6.35 -3.08 11.02
CA GLN A 34 -5.27 -2.48 11.80
C GLN A 34 -5.73 -2.19 13.22
N ARG A 35 -4.88 -2.45 14.21
CA ARG A 35 -5.18 -2.11 15.61
C ARG A 35 -4.99 -0.60 15.81
N ILE A 36 -6.09 0.15 15.84
CA ILE A 36 -6.07 1.59 16.08
C ILE A 36 -5.90 1.86 17.57
N ILE A 37 -4.93 2.71 17.92
CA ILE A 37 -4.63 3.11 19.30
C ILE A 37 -5.09 4.53 19.61
N HIS A 38 -5.15 5.41 18.58
CA HIS A 38 -5.68 6.77 18.70
C HIS A 38 -6.40 7.16 17.42
N GLY A 39 -7.45 7.96 17.52
CA GLY A 39 -8.22 8.44 16.37
C GLY A 39 -9.16 7.39 15.78
N THR A 40 -9.34 7.42 14.46
CA THR A 40 -10.31 6.58 13.75
C THR A 40 -9.69 5.95 12.50
N GLU A 41 -10.34 4.90 11.99
CA GLU A 41 -10.04 4.38 10.65
C GLU A 41 -10.21 5.48 9.58
N PRO A 42 -9.45 5.38 8.47
CA PRO A 42 -9.68 6.22 7.30
C PRO A 42 -11.11 6.06 6.78
N ALA A 43 -11.81 7.17 6.62
CA ALA A 43 -13.19 7.19 6.13
C ALA A 43 -13.32 7.82 4.74
N HIS A 44 -12.36 8.64 4.36
CA HIS A 44 -12.36 9.37 3.09
C HIS A 44 -11.02 9.14 2.37
N ASP A 45 -11.03 9.31 1.06
CA ASP A 45 -9.81 9.28 0.28
C ASP A 45 -8.79 10.29 0.83
N ASN A 46 -7.54 9.88 0.84
CA ASN A 46 -6.43 10.61 1.43
C ASN A 46 -6.45 10.74 2.97
N ASP A 47 -7.36 10.07 3.67
CA ASP A 47 -7.16 9.83 5.10
C ASP A 47 -6.05 8.79 5.30
N ILE A 48 -5.12 9.04 6.23
CA ILE A 48 -3.99 8.16 6.53
C ILE A 48 -3.98 7.71 7.98
N LEU A 49 -3.71 6.42 8.20
CA LEU A 49 -3.25 5.88 9.47
C LEU A 49 -1.73 5.91 9.49
N LEU A 50 -1.14 6.44 10.55
CA LEU A 50 0.30 6.36 10.80
C LEU A 50 0.61 5.28 11.82
N SER A 51 1.72 4.58 11.68
CA SER A 51 2.23 3.69 12.71
C SER A 51 2.66 4.49 13.96
N GLU A 52 2.58 3.88 15.14
CA GLU A 52 2.96 4.56 16.38
C GLU A 52 4.44 4.96 16.37
N SER A 53 5.31 4.06 15.93
CA SER A 53 6.75 4.32 15.84
C SER A 53 7.06 5.47 14.88
N PHE A 54 6.39 5.53 13.72
CA PHE A 54 6.55 6.65 12.80
C PHE A 54 6.06 7.97 13.42
N ALA A 55 4.88 7.98 14.03
CA ALA A 55 4.36 9.19 14.67
C ALA A 55 5.31 9.69 15.77
N ARG A 56 5.91 8.81 16.59
CA ARG A 56 6.90 9.17 17.62
C ARG A 56 8.19 9.79 17.08
N LYS A 57 8.56 9.51 15.83
CA LYS A 57 9.74 10.16 15.21
C LYS A 57 9.54 11.68 15.03
N TYR A 58 8.29 12.10 14.84
CA TYR A 58 7.98 13.47 14.43
C TYR A 58 7.13 14.25 15.43
N TRP A 59 6.35 13.60 16.30
CA TRP A 59 5.49 14.24 17.30
C TRP A 59 5.88 13.81 18.70
N LYS A 60 5.75 14.72 19.66
CA LYS A 60 6.07 14.45 21.06
C LYS A 60 5.17 13.32 21.62
N HIS A 61 3.89 13.36 21.27
CA HIS A 61 2.93 12.31 21.53
C HIS A 61 2.30 11.88 20.20
N PRO A 62 2.16 10.57 19.90
CA PRO A 62 1.62 10.10 18.64
C PRO A 62 0.27 10.72 18.26
N GLN A 63 -0.64 10.88 19.23
CA GLN A 63 -1.97 11.48 19.02
C GLN A 63 -1.91 12.94 18.55
N ASP A 64 -0.81 13.66 18.78
CA ASP A 64 -0.64 15.05 18.31
C ASP A 64 -0.53 15.12 16.77
N ALA A 65 -0.34 13.96 16.11
CA ALA A 65 -0.34 13.89 14.66
C ALA A 65 -1.75 13.96 14.07
N ILE A 66 -2.78 13.56 14.82
CA ILE A 66 -4.15 13.48 14.32
C ILE A 66 -4.64 14.85 13.86
N GLY A 67 -5.26 14.89 12.68
CA GLY A 67 -5.71 16.13 12.03
C GLY A 67 -4.61 16.87 11.26
N SER A 68 -3.33 16.48 11.38
CA SER A 68 -2.26 17.08 10.58
C SER A 68 -2.46 16.79 9.10
N LEU A 69 -2.16 17.78 8.27
CA LEU A 69 -2.13 17.66 6.82
C LEU A 69 -0.69 17.40 6.37
N LEU A 70 -0.47 16.30 5.67
CA LEU A 70 0.81 15.91 5.10
C LEU A 70 0.77 16.20 3.61
N THR A 71 1.59 17.11 3.12
CA THR A 71 1.65 17.44 1.70
C THR A 71 2.90 16.83 1.08
N GLN A 72 2.73 16.10 -0.01
CA GLN A 72 3.83 15.54 -0.80
C GLN A 72 4.73 16.66 -1.30
N LYS A 73 6.04 16.52 -1.09
CA LYS A 73 7.04 17.45 -1.61
C LYS A 73 7.41 17.08 -3.04
N THR A 74 7.43 18.08 -3.89
CA THR A 74 7.99 17.95 -5.23
C THR A 74 9.52 17.97 -5.13
N PRO A 75 10.23 16.94 -5.62
CA PRO A 75 11.68 16.97 -5.70
C PRO A 75 12.17 18.12 -6.59
N SER A 76 13.33 18.68 -6.29
CA SER A 76 13.93 19.75 -7.10
C SER A 76 14.12 19.26 -8.54
N GLY A 77 13.63 20.06 -9.49
CA GLY A 77 13.71 19.75 -10.93
C GLY A 77 12.55 18.91 -11.49
N PHE A 78 11.60 18.50 -10.66
CA PHE A 78 10.38 17.82 -11.09
C PHE A 78 9.16 18.70 -10.82
N TYR A 79 8.16 18.60 -11.66
CA TYR A 79 6.87 19.24 -11.47
C TYR A 79 5.81 18.16 -11.21
N ILE A 80 5.20 18.19 -10.03
CA ILE A 80 4.04 17.36 -9.71
C ILE A 80 2.82 18.27 -9.76
N PRO A 81 1.96 18.13 -10.77
CA PRO A 81 0.84 19.07 -10.96
C PRO A 81 -0.16 19.04 -9.80
N ASN A 82 -0.36 17.90 -9.19
CA ASN A 82 -1.29 17.71 -8.07
C ASN A 82 -0.60 16.91 -6.96
N PRO A 83 0.14 17.56 -6.05
CA PRO A 83 0.79 16.85 -4.95
C PRO A 83 -0.27 16.22 -4.03
N ILE A 84 -0.02 14.99 -3.60
CA ILE A 84 -0.90 14.28 -2.68
C ILE A 84 -0.91 15.03 -1.34
N GLN A 85 -2.11 15.23 -0.81
CA GLN A 85 -2.34 15.74 0.54
C GLN A 85 -3.05 14.66 1.35
N LEU A 86 -2.42 14.23 2.45
CA LEU A 86 -2.94 13.19 3.32
C LEU A 86 -3.34 13.81 4.65
N ARG A 87 -4.53 13.49 5.15
CA ARG A 87 -4.99 13.91 6.46
C ARG A 87 -4.84 12.76 7.46
N VAL A 88 -4.11 12.97 8.53
CA VAL A 88 -3.94 11.95 9.58
C VAL A 88 -5.28 11.74 10.30
N SER A 89 -5.90 10.57 10.12
CA SER A 89 -7.16 10.19 10.76
C SER A 89 -6.93 9.44 12.07
N GLY A 90 -5.82 8.72 12.18
CA GLY A 90 -5.53 7.95 13.38
C GLY A 90 -4.10 7.41 13.41
N ILE A 91 -3.80 6.79 14.54
CA ILE A 91 -2.55 6.12 14.81
C ILE A 91 -2.84 4.64 15.04
N MET A 92 -2.13 3.78 14.34
CA MET A 92 -2.19 2.34 14.51
C MET A 92 -0.99 1.82 15.29
N ALA A 93 -1.18 0.71 16.00
CA ALA A 93 -0.06 -0.01 16.60
C ALA A 93 0.91 -0.46 15.50
N ASP A 94 2.18 -0.53 15.86
CA ASP A 94 3.19 -1.10 14.97
C ASP A 94 2.85 -2.56 14.66
N ALA A 95 3.09 -2.95 13.42
CA ALA A 95 2.91 -4.33 13.00
C ALA A 95 3.94 -5.24 13.70
N PRO A 96 3.59 -6.50 13.99
CA PRO A 96 4.55 -7.47 14.49
C PRO A 96 5.74 -7.65 13.53
N GLU A 97 6.92 -7.93 14.06
CA GLU A 97 8.16 -8.08 13.27
C GLU A 97 8.05 -9.17 12.18
N ASN A 98 7.21 -10.16 12.38
CA ASN A 98 6.94 -11.22 11.41
C ASN A 98 5.80 -10.90 10.43
N SER A 99 5.30 -9.66 10.40
CA SER A 99 4.26 -9.25 9.46
C SER A 99 4.84 -8.86 8.10
N SER A 100 4.15 -9.22 7.03
CA SER A 100 4.44 -8.73 5.68
C SER A 100 3.96 -7.28 5.45
N PHE A 101 3.28 -6.69 6.42
CA PHE A 101 2.65 -5.37 6.33
C PHE A 101 3.26 -4.42 7.36
N GLN A 102 4.58 -4.22 7.32
CA GLN A 102 5.34 -3.36 8.24
C GLN A 102 5.54 -1.96 7.65
N HIS A 103 4.46 -1.30 7.26
CA HIS A 103 4.55 0.02 6.65
C HIS A 103 4.35 1.14 7.67
N GLU A 104 4.94 2.30 7.41
CA GLU A 104 4.85 3.48 8.28
C GLU A 104 3.49 4.17 8.19
N GLY A 105 2.71 3.90 7.14
CA GLY A 105 1.35 4.39 7.05
C GLY A 105 0.55 3.79 5.91
N TYR A 106 -0.78 3.77 6.09
CA TYR A 106 -1.75 3.36 5.07
C TYR A 106 -2.75 4.48 4.82
N TYR A 107 -2.85 4.94 3.59
CA TYR A 107 -3.86 5.94 3.23
C TYR A 107 -4.89 5.38 2.24
N LEU A 108 -6.13 5.80 2.45
CA LEU A 108 -7.25 5.37 1.62
C LEU A 108 -7.17 6.05 0.26
N ASN A 109 -7.27 5.26 -0.79
CA ASN A 109 -7.36 5.71 -2.16
C ASN A 109 -8.32 4.80 -2.94
N ASN A 110 -9.60 5.18 -2.97
CA ASN A 110 -10.64 4.49 -3.74
C ASN A 110 -10.93 5.20 -5.07
N SER A 111 -10.22 6.29 -5.39
CA SER A 111 -10.57 7.08 -6.56
C SER A 111 -10.40 6.26 -7.84
N GLU A 112 -11.47 6.16 -8.61
CA GLU A 112 -11.46 5.55 -9.97
C GLU A 112 -10.59 6.34 -10.94
N ASN A 113 -10.18 7.55 -10.58
CA ASN A 113 -9.37 8.47 -11.37
C ASN A 113 -7.87 8.32 -11.14
N GLY A 114 -7.44 7.40 -10.28
CA GLY A 114 -6.02 7.08 -10.14
C GLY A 114 -5.49 6.39 -11.39
N ASP A 115 -4.23 6.65 -11.75
CA ASP A 115 -3.55 5.99 -12.89
C ASP A 115 -3.61 4.45 -12.81
N TYR A 116 -3.89 3.90 -11.63
CA TYR A 116 -4.04 2.46 -11.38
C TYR A 116 -5.32 1.84 -11.99
N HIS A 117 -6.34 2.64 -12.29
CA HIS A 117 -7.58 2.18 -12.93
C HIS A 117 -7.60 2.39 -14.45
N ASN A 118 -6.59 3.05 -14.99
CA ASN A 118 -6.50 3.22 -16.43
C ASN A 118 -6.06 1.90 -17.07
N LYS A 119 -7.01 1.21 -17.73
CA LYS A 119 -6.80 -0.08 -18.39
C LYS A 119 -5.69 -0.05 -19.47
N GLU A 120 -5.28 1.14 -19.90
CA GLU A 120 -4.23 1.34 -20.91
C GLU A 120 -2.84 1.47 -20.29
N ASN A 121 -2.72 1.72 -19.00
CA ASN A 121 -1.46 1.98 -18.30
C ASN A 121 -0.94 0.80 -17.49
N TRP A 122 -0.88 -0.38 -18.08
CA TRP A 122 -0.34 -1.58 -17.46
C TRP A 122 1.10 -1.46 -16.94
N MET A 123 1.85 -0.49 -17.44
CA MET A 123 3.25 -0.26 -17.03
C MET A 123 3.40 0.27 -15.59
N TYR A 124 2.34 0.80 -14.98
CA TYR A 124 2.37 1.28 -13.60
C TYR A 124 2.03 0.22 -12.55
N ILE A 125 1.79 -1.03 -12.98
CA ILE A 125 1.46 -2.15 -12.07
C ILE A 125 2.69 -2.62 -11.27
N ALA A 126 3.90 -2.23 -11.64
CA ALA A 126 5.15 -2.73 -11.04
C ALA A 126 5.25 -2.60 -9.51
N ASN A 127 4.51 -1.66 -8.91
CA ASN A 127 4.49 -1.45 -7.45
C ASN A 127 3.09 -1.67 -6.84
N THR A 128 2.23 -2.46 -7.50
CA THR A 128 0.88 -2.73 -7.02
C THR A 128 0.77 -4.15 -6.52
N HIS A 129 0.35 -4.32 -5.28
CA HIS A 129 0.04 -5.63 -4.71
C HIS A 129 -1.48 -5.85 -4.71
N VAL A 130 -1.92 -6.95 -5.29
CA VAL A 130 -3.32 -7.37 -5.28
C VAL A 130 -3.46 -8.54 -4.32
N HIS A 131 -4.34 -8.39 -3.34
CA HIS A 131 -4.69 -9.45 -2.39
C HIS A 131 -6.12 -9.90 -2.64
N LEU A 132 -6.33 -11.19 -2.69
CA LEU A 132 -7.64 -11.79 -2.95
C LEU A 132 -8.06 -12.63 -1.74
N VAL A 133 -9.31 -12.43 -1.31
CA VAL A 133 -9.92 -13.28 -0.27
C VAL A 133 -10.90 -14.21 -0.94
N LEU A 134 -10.63 -15.51 -0.83
CA LEU A 134 -11.52 -16.53 -1.39
C LEU A 134 -12.73 -16.71 -0.48
N LYS A 135 -13.90 -16.89 -1.09
CA LYS A 135 -15.10 -17.29 -0.35
C LYS A 135 -14.93 -18.69 0.21
N GLU A 136 -15.61 -18.94 1.32
CA GLU A 136 -15.63 -20.27 1.94
C GLU A 136 -16.06 -21.35 0.92
N GLY A 137 -15.39 -22.49 0.96
CA GLY A 137 -15.63 -23.62 0.06
C GLY A 137 -14.90 -23.55 -1.29
N ILE A 138 -14.28 -22.42 -1.64
CA ILE A 138 -13.47 -22.34 -2.88
C ILE A 138 -12.06 -22.87 -2.60
N ARG A 139 -11.66 -23.90 -3.38
CA ARG A 139 -10.30 -24.45 -3.30
C ARG A 139 -9.32 -23.54 -4.04
N PHE A 140 -8.19 -23.28 -3.43
CA PHE A 140 -7.14 -22.41 -3.98
C PHE A 140 -6.68 -22.86 -5.39
N ASN A 141 -6.45 -24.15 -5.58
CA ASN A 141 -5.95 -24.68 -6.86
C ASN A 141 -6.96 -24.46 -8.01
N ASP A 142 -8.24 -24.73 -7.77
CA ASP A 142 -9.30 -24.55 -8.78
C ASP A 142 -9.43 -23.07 -9.17
N PHE A 143 -9.43 -22.21 -8.17
CA PHE A 143 -9.47 -20.75 -8.36
C PHE A 143 -8.25 -20.26 -9.15
N SER A 144 -7.04 -20.69 -8.77
CA SER A 144 -5.79 -20.25 -9.39
C SER A 144 -5.72 -20.66 -10.87
N GLN A 145 -6.10 -21.90 -11.19
CA GLN A 145 -6.14 -22.37 -12.58
C GLN A 145 -7.12 -21.57 -13.41
N HIS A 146 -8.33 -21.31 -12.89
CA HIS A 146 -9.34 -20.55 -13.60
C HIS A 146 -8.90 -19.10 -13.83
N LEU A 147 -8.37 -18.44 -12.81
CA LEU A 147 -7.90 -17.05 -12.93
C LEU A 147 -6.73 -16.94 -13.90
N LEU A 148 -5.74 -17.84 -13.83
CA LEU A 148 -4.62 -17.85 -14.76
C LEU A 148 -5.06 -18.06 -16.21
N SER A 149 -6.01 -18.99 -16.45
CA SER A 149 -6.58 -19.19 -17.78
C SER A 149 -7.24 -17.92 -18.30
N SER A 150 -8.06 -17.26 -17.49
CA SER A 150 -8.74 -16.01 -17.86
C SER A 150 -7.75 -14.87 -18.15
N LEU A 151 -6.66 -14.77 -17.40
CA LEU A 151 -5.61 -13.76 -17.63
C LEU A 151 -4.87 -14.02 -18.96
N HIS A 152 -4.59 -15.26 -19.31
CA HIS A 152 -3.93 -15.61 -20.57
C HIS A 152 -4.83 -15.40 -21.80
N GLU A 153 -6.15 -15.39 -21.66
CA GLU A 153 -7.08 -15.02 -22.75
C GLU A 153 -7.03 -13.53 -23.09
N MET A 154 -6.54 -12.69 -22.19
CA MET A 154 -6.38 -11.25 -22.43
C MET A 154 -5.19 -11.01 -23.35
N GLU A 155 -5.43 -10.44 -24.55
CA GLU A 155 -4.41 -10.16 -25.58
C GLU A 155 -3.17 -9.43 -25.02
N ILE A 156 -3.41 -8.42 -24.16
CA ILE A 156 -2.36 -7.57 -23.60
C ILE A 156 -1.47 -8.33 -22.58
N LEU A 157 -1.92 -9.46 -22.07
CA LEU A 157 -1.26 -10.24 -21.03
C LEU A 157 -0.66 -11.57 -21.52
N LYS A 158 -0.78 -11.88 -22.80
CA LYS A 158 -0.34 -13.16 -23.37
C LYS A 158 1.12 -13.51 -23.07
N ASN A 159 1.99 -12.53 -22.97
CA ASN A 159 3.43 -12.70 -22.74
C ASN A 159 3.83 -12.44 -21.28
N VAL A 160 2.87 -12.23 -20.37
CA VAL A 160 3.13 -11.96 -18.96
C VAL A 160 3.01 -13.25 -18.16
N LYS A 161 4.02 -13.55 -17.36
CA LYS A 161 3.95 -14.68 -16.41
C LYS A 161 3.27 -14.19 -15.12
N PHE A 162 2.22 -14.89 -14.74
CA PHE A 162 1.52 -14.66 -13.48
C PHE A 162 1.77 -15.82 -12.53
N SER A 163 1.96 -15.51 -11.26
CA SER A 163 1.92 -16.46 -10.18
C SER A 163 0.90 -16.03 -9.14
N ILE A 164 0.17 -16.97 -8.58
CA ILE A 164 -0.77 -16.76 -7.50
C ILE A 164 -0.29 -17.60 -6.35
N ILE A 165 0.05 -16.95 -5.24
CA ILE A 165 0.60 -17.61 -4.07
C ILE A 165 -0.28 -17.37 -2.85
N PRO A 166 -0.46 -18.37 -1.98
CA PRO A 166 -1.09 -18.16 -0.69
C PRO A 166 -0.28 -17.16 0.15
N LEU A 167 -0.97 -16.24 0.85
CA LEU A 167 -0.30 -15.19 1.61
C LEU A 167 0.72 -15.73 2.63
N PHE A 168 0.43 -16.87 3.26
CA PHE A 168 1.35 -17.51 4.22
C PHE A 168 2.64 -18.04 3.59
N GLN A 169 2.68 -18.28 2.28
CA GLN A 169 3.88 -18.72 1.55
C GLN A 169 4.75 -17.55 1.09
N LYS A 170 4.21 -16.33 1.07
CA LYS A 170 4.93 -15.15 0.59
C LYS A 170 6.29 -14.94 1.28
N HIS A 171 6.39 -15.19 2.57
CA HIS A 171 7.65 -15.06 3.31
C HIS A 171 8.74 -16.04 2.87
N PHE A 172 8.35 -17.23 2.39
CA PHE A 172 9.32 -18.25 2.00
C PHE A 172 9.82 -18.05 0.56
N GLU A 173 9.00 -17.50 -0.32
CA GLU A 173 9.37 -17.29 -1.72
C GLU A 173 10.31 -16.08 -1.90
N PHE A 174 10.09 -14.98 -1.20
CA PHE A 174 11.01 -13.83 -1.24
C PHE A 174 12.41 -14.15 -0.72
N ALA A 175 12.53 -15.01 0.28
CA ALA A 175 13.84 -15.46 0.78
C ALA A 175 14.60 -16.32 -0.26
N ALA A 176 13.90 -16.93 -1.21
CA ALA A 176 14.51 -17.71 -2.30
C ALA A 176 14.93 -16.82 -3.49
N GLU A 177 14.18 -15.77 -3.80
CA GLU A 177 14.48 -14.85 -4.92
C GLU A 177 15.65 -13.89 -4.62
N GLU A 178 15.84 -13.46 -3.38
CA GLU A 178 17.01 -12.66 -2.98
C GLU A 178 18.34 -13.42 -3.13
N SER A 179 18.31 -14.77 -3.24
CA SER A 179 19.48 -15.57 -3.51
C SER A 179 19.91 -15.62 -4.98
N PHE A 180 19.14 -15.06 -5.91
CA PHE A 180 19.41 -14.99 -7.35
C PHE A 180 19.76 -13.57 -7.82
N SER A 181 20.57 -12.84 -7.08
CA SER A 181 21.10 -11.56 -7.56
C SER A 181 22.42 -11.78 -8.31
N TYR A 182 22.33 -11.60 -9.61
CA TYR A 182 23.40 -11.24 -10.55
C TYR A 182 24.74 -11.99 -10.45
N SER A 183 24.90 -12.97 -11.29
CA SER A 183 26.19 -13.36 -11.84
C SER A 183 26.36 -12.77 -13.24
#